data_bd8dea203999a5ded46a190df333c914
#
_entry.id   bd8dea203999a5ded46a190df333c914
#
_cell.length_a   1.000
_cell.length_b   1.000
_cell.length_c   1.000
_cell.angle_alpha   90.00
_cell.angle_beta   90.00
_cell.angle_gamma   90.00
#
_symmetry.space_group_name_H-M   'P 1'
#
loop_
_entity.id
_entity.type
_entity.pdbx_description
1 polymer ?
#
loop_
_entity_poly.entity_id
_entity_poly.type
_entity_poly.pdbx_seq_one_letter_code
_entity_poly.pdbx_strand_id
1 'polypeptide(L)'
;VLLGRELSRRLEAQGKPFPVLSWSPGLVIPRGNEGFFRTSHACNPLGMTLFALLARDVLRLTETPTRAGELLTDLCVSNRWSDPGFQYVSNHLVRPGQHRFEEVDTSAEGCDQAKATALWQLSSELMQAVLPGAQPSPPLEL
;
A
#
# COMPACT_ATOMS: atom_id res chain seq x y z
N VAL A 1 1.19 -2.64 -5.93
CA VAL A 1 0.27 -2.67 -7.08
C VAL A 1 0.50 -3.91 -7.93
N LEU A 2 1.65 -4.07 -8.61
CA LEU A 2 1.90 -5.20 -9.54
C LEU A 2 1.70 -6.59 -8.90
N LEU A 3 2.24 -6.81 -7.69
CA LEU A 3 2.04 -8.09 -6.96
C LEU A 3 0.58 -8.32 -6.58
N GLY A 4 -0.14 -7.27 -6.18
CA GLY A 4 -1.57 -7.37 -5.88
C GLY A 4 -2.40 -7.73 -7.12
N ARG A 5 -2.11 -7.13 -8.27
CA ARG A 5 -2.77 -7.48 -9.53
C ARG A 5 -2.52 -8.94 -9.94
N GLU A 6 -1.27 -9.38 -9.85
CA GLU A 6 -0.93 -10.78 -10.18
C GLU A 6 -1.56 -11.76 -9.19
N LEU A 7 -1.63 -11.41 -7.90
CA LEU A 7 -2.35 -12.22 -6.90
C LEU A 7 -3.83 -12.34 -7.25
N SER A 8 -4.50 -11.22 -7.53
CA SER A 8 -5.91 -11.20 -7.91
C SER A 8 -6.19 -12.08 -9.12
N ARG A 9 -5.38 -11.94 -10.18
CA ARG A 9 -5.48 -12.77 -11.39
C ARG A 9 -5.32 -14.27 -11.11
N ARG A 10 -4.39 -14.63 -10.22
CA ARG A 10 -4.15 -16.03 -9.82
C ARG A 10 -5.29 -16.61 -9.01
N LEU A 11 -5.86 -15.82 -8.10
CA LEU A 11 -7.03 -16.23 -7.32
C LEU A 11 -8.25 -16.43 -8.22
N GLU A 12 -8.48 -15.52 -9.16
CA GLU A 12 -9.55 -15.65 -10.15
C GLU A 12 -9.39 -16.91 -11.01
N ALA A 13 -8.17 -17.20 -11.51
CA ALA A 13 -7.87 -18.40 -12.28
C ALA A 13 -8.09 -19.71 -11.49
N GLN A 14 -8.04 -19.65 -10.15
CA GLN A 14 -8.35 -20.77 -9.25
C GLN A 14 -9.84 -20.86 -8.90
N GLY A 15 -10.68 -20.00 -9.45
CA GLY A 15 -12.11 -19.94 -9.12
C GLY A 15 -12.39 -19.36 -7.72
N LYS A 16 -11.44 -18.62 -7.15
CA LYS A 16 -11.52 -17.99 -5.83
C LYS A 16 -11.42 -16.46 -5.97
N PRO A 17 -12.45 -15.77 -6.50
CA PRO A 17 -12.41 -14.32 -6.68
C PRO A 17 -12.58 -13.61 -5.33
N PHE A 18 -11.47 -13.21 -4.73
CA PHE A 18 -11.45 -12.37 -3.53
C PHE A 18 -11.14 -10.91 -3.88
N PRO A 19 -11.59 -9.96 -3.06
CA PRO A 19 -11.11 -8.58 -3.14
C PRO A 19 -9.62 -8.53 -2.76
N VAL A 20 -8.81 -7.97 -3.64
CA VAL A 20 -7.38 -7.73 -3.41
C VAL A 20 -7.13 -6.23 -3.43
N LEU A 21 -6.88 -5.68 -2.26
CA LEU A 21 -6.72 -4.24 -2.09
C LEU A 21 -5.24 -3.86 -1.99
N SER A 22 -4.82 -2.92 -2.81
CA SER A 22 -3.57 -2.19 -2.59
C SER A 22 -3.91 -0.79 -2.10
N TRP A 23 -3.26 -0.35 -1.04
CA TRP A 23 -3.60 0.90 -0.39
C TRP A 23 -2.42 1.85 -0.28
N SER A 24 -2.68 3.14 -0.51
CA SER A 24 -1.79 4.25 -0.22
C SER A 24 -2.43 5.19 0.80
N PRO A 25 -1.88 5.31 2.01
CA PRO A 25 -2.41 6.23 3.03
C PRO A 25 -2.16 7.71 2.71
N GLY A 26 -1.42 8.01 1.65
CA GLY A 26 -0.88 9.34 1.40
C GLY A 26 0.38 9.62 2.25
N LEU A 27 0.74 10.88 2.38
CA LEU A 27 1.88 11.28 3.21
C LEU A 27 1.46 11.37 4.68
N VAL A 28 1.93 10.42 5.49
CA VAL A 28 1.64 10.37 6.92
C VAL A 28 2.88 10.80 7.70
N ILE A 29 2.79 11.92 8.44
CA ILE A 29 3.88 12.41 9.30
C ILE A 29 3.42 12.40 10.77
N PRO A 30 4.00 11.53 11.62
CA PRO A 30 3.68 11.51 13.02
C PRO A 30 4.18 12.80 13.73
N ARG A 31 3.60 13.14 14.87
CA ARG A 31 4.09 14.24 15.70
C ARG A 31 5.33 13.87 16.49
N GLY A 32 5.51 12.57 16.77
CA GLY A 32 6.68 12.02 17.43
C GLY A 32 7.75 11.53 16.45
N ASN A 33 8.86 11.07 17.00
CA ASN A 33 9.97 10.49 16.24
C ASN A 33 9.77 8.97 16.09
N GLU A 34 8.75 8.57 15.34
CA GLU A 34 8.30 7.19 15.21
C GLU A 34 8.34 6.70 13.77
N GLY A 35 8.33 5.36 13.58
CA GLY A 35 8.24 4.70 12.29
C GLY A 35 9.37 5.09 11.33
N PHE A 36 9.03 5.25 10.06
CA PHE A 36 9.96 5.61 8.99
C PHE A 36 10.71 6.93 9.26
N PHE A 37 10.04 7.90 9.87
CA PHE A 37 10.64 9.19 10.19
C PHE A 37 11.76 9.13 11.23
N ARG A 38 11.79 8.11 12.08
CA ARG A 38 12.86 7.93 13.07
C ARG A 38 14.24 7.84 12.44
N THR A 39 14.38 7.02 11.41
CA THR A 39 15.67 6.85 10.71
C THR A 39 16.05 8.11 9.94
N SER A 40 15.12 8.69 9.20
CA SER A 40 15.36 9.92 8.44
C SER A 40 15.69 11.11 9.36
N HIS A 41 15.02 11.23 10.49
CA HIS A 41 15.29 12.24 11.50
C HIS A 41 16.65 12.05 12.18
N ALA A 42 17.08 10.82 12.41
CA ALA A 42 18.41 10.53 12.95
C ALA A 42 19.53 10.95 11.99
N CYS A 43 19.32 10.81 10.68
CA CYS A 43 20.30 11.23 9.66
C CYS A 43 20.34 12.74 9.43
N ASN A 44 19.18 13.41 9.49
CA ASN A 44 19.05 14.86 9.26
C ASN A 44 17.96 15.48 10.13
N PRO A 45 18.23 15.71 11.43
CA PRO A 45 17.19 16.17 12.36
C PRO A 45 16.63 17.55 12.02
N LEU A 46 17.47 18.49 11.62
CA LEU A 46 17.03 19.84 11.28
C LEU A 46 16.18 19.88 10.01
N GLY A 47 16.64 19.21 8.95
CA GLY A 47 15.91 19.13 7.70
C GLY A 47 14.57 18.42 7.84
N MET A 48 14.53 17.32 8.60
CA MET A 48 13.30 16.56 8.84
C MET A 48 12.31 17.32 9.74
N THR A 49 12.80 18.07 10.73
CA THR A 49 11.93 18.93 11.55
C THR A 49 11.32 20.05 10.72
N LEU A 50 12.13 20.73 9.90
CA LEU A 50 11.64 21.77 9.01
C LEU A 50 10.65 21.23 7.97
N PHE A 51 10.96 20.09 7.37
CA PHE A 51 10.05 19.42 6.43
C PHE A 51 8.72 19.06 7.09
N ALA A 52 8.75 18.45 8.28
CA ALA A 52 7.55 18.09 9.02
C ALA A 52 6.70 19.32 9.38
N LEU A 53 7.34 20.41 9.85
CA LEU A 53 6.67 21.66 10.15
C LEU A 53 5.98 22.23 8.91
N LEU A 54 6.71 22.33 7.80
CA LEU A 54 6.16 22.90 6.57
C LEU A 54 5.06 22.01 5.98
N ALA A 55 5.30 20.71 5.82
CA ALA A 55 4.36 19.81 5.16
C ALA A 55 3.11 19.56 6.01
N ARG A 56 3.26 19.40 7.32
CA ARG A 56 2.16 19.07 8.23
C ARG A 56 1.42 20.30 8.75
N ASP A 57 2.16 21.27 9.29
CA ASP A 57 1.55 22.34 10.09
C ASP A 57 1.24 23.60 9.28
N VAL A 58 2.05 23.90 8.24
CA VAL A 58 1.85 25.07 7.38
C VAL A 58 1.03 24.73 6.14
N LEU A 59 1.50 23.78 5.33
CA LEU A 59 0.89 23.44 4.04
C LEU A 59 -0.24 22.41 4.17
N ARG A 60 -0.33 21.71 5.31
CA ARG A 60 -1.35 20.68 5.58
C ARG A 60 -1.46 19.63 4.46
N LEU A 61 -0.30 19.14 4.01
CA LEU A 61 -0.20 18.14 2.95
C LEU A 61 -0.25 16.71 3.46
N THR A 62 -0.32 16.52 4.78
CA THR A 62 -0.15 15.23 5.44
C THR A 62 -1.39 14.79 6.18
N GLU A 63 -1.52 13.48 6.30
CA GLU A 63 -2.47 12.83 7.19
C GLU A 63 -1.87 12.51 8.55
N THR A 64 -2.72 12.30 9.53
CA THR A 64 -2.32 11.82 10.85
C THR A 64 -2.24 10.28 10.87
N PRO A 65 -1.37 9.68 11.71
CA PRO A 65 -1.35 8.24 11.90
C PRO A 65 -2.70 7.64 12.33
N THR A 66 -3.43 8.36 13.19
CA THR A 66 -4.78 7.98 13.63
C THR A 66 -5.74 7.90 12.45
N ARG A 67 -5.77 8.92 11.60
CA ARG A 67 -6.63 8.93 10.41
C ARG A 67 -6.25 7.84 9.42
N ALA A 68 -4.96 7.60 9.21
CA ALA A 68 -4.49 6.49 8.37
C ALA A 68 -4.95 5.12 8.92
N GLY A 69 -4.92 4.95 10.25
CA GLY A 69 -5.44 3.74 10.90
C GLY A 69 -6.96 3.57 10.73
N GLU A 70 -7.73 4.65 10.84
CA GLU A 70 -9.19 4.62 10.58
C GLU A 70 -9.49 4.21 9.12
N LEU A 71 -8.74 4.75 8.15
CA LEU A 71 -8.90 4.40 6.74
C LEU A 71 -8.54 2.93 6.46
N LEU A 72 -7.49 2.42 7.11
CA LEU A 72 -7.14 1.00 7.03
C LEU A 72 -8.25 0.12 7.64
N THR A 73 -8.83 0.53 8.75
CA THR A 73 -9.97 -0.17 9.36
C THR A 73 -11.17 -0.18 8.42
N ASP A 74 -11.48 0.95 7.77
CA ASP A 74 -12.56 1.03 6.78
C ASP A 74 -12.35 0.04 5.62
N LEU A 75 -11.10 -0.07 5.11
CA LEU A 75 -10.75 -1.06 4.08
C LEU A 75 -10.99 -2.51 4.52
N CYS A 76 -10.80 -2.81 5.81
CA CYS A 76 -10.93 -4.16 6.33
C CYS A 76 -12.36 -4.56 6.68
N VAL A 77 -13.22 -3.60 7.08
CA VAL A 77 -14.54 -3.93 7.65
C VAL A 77 -15.71 -3.42 6.81
N SER A 78 -15.48 -2.49 5.89
CA SER A 78 -16.55 -1.90 5.08
C SER A 78 -16.88 -2.77 3.88
N ASN A 79 -18.17 -3.03 3.68
CA ASN A 79 -18.67 -3.73 2.48
C ASN A 79 -18.42 -2.96 1.18
N ARG A 80 -18.03 -1.70 1.25
CA ARG A 80 -17.71 -0.87 0.08
C ARG A 80 -16.58 -1.46 -0.77
N TRP A 81 -15.68 -2.20 -0.15
CA TRP A 81 -14.46 -2.74 -0.75
C TRP A 81 -14.52 -4.26 -0.97
N SER A 82 -15.70 -4.85 -0.88
CA SER A 82 -15.88 -6.30 -0.95
C SER A 82 -16.00 -6.86 -2.37
N ASP A 83 -16.01 -6.01 -3.38
CA ASP A 83 -16.09 -6.46 -4.76
C ASP A 83 -14.85 -7.27 -5.14
N PRO A 84 -15.02 -8.47 -5.75
CA PRO A 84 -13.90 -9.30 -6.15
C PRO A 84 -13.05 -8.62 -7.22
N GLY A 85 -11.76 -8.91 -7.19
CA GLY A 85 -10.80 -8.35 -8.13
C GLY A 85 -9.79 -7.44 -7.45
N PHE A 86 -8.96 -6.80 -8.27
CA PHE A 86 -7.93 -5.88 -7.78
C PHE A 86 -8.45 -4.45 -7.74
N GLN A 87 -8.31 -3.80 -6.60
CA GLN A 87 -8.63 -2.38 -6.41
C GLN A 87 -7.42 -1.64 -5.84
N TYR A 88 -7.14 -0.45 -6.35
CA TYR A 88 -6.13 0.43 -5.79
C TYR A 88 -6.79 1.63 -5.13
N VAL A 89 -6.70 1.71 -3.81
CA VAL A 89 -7.34 2.74 -3.00
C VAL A 89 -6.28 3.72 -2.51
N SER A 90 -6.49 5.00 -2.74
CA SER A 90 -5.57 6.05 -2.34
C SER A 90 -6.25 7.14 -1.53
N ASN A 91 -5.58 7.54 -0.46
CA ASN A 91 -5.91 8.78 0.24
C ASN A 91 -5.01 9.88 -0.32
N HIS A 92 -5.47 10.52 -1.38
CA HIS A 92 -4.68 11.52 -2.09
C HIS A 92 -5.08 12.96 -1.74
N LEU A 93 -4.12 13.84 -1.82
CA LEU A 93 -4.32 15.26 -1.56
C LEU A 93 -5.03 15.91 -2.74
N VAL A 94 -6.21 16.47 -2.52
CA VAL A 94 -6.95 17.25 -3.51
C VAL A 94 -6.54 18.74 -3.47
N ARG A 95 -6.40 19.25 -2.25
CA ARG A 95 -5.88 20.61 -1.96
C ARG A 95 -5.35 20.66 -0.54
N PRO A 96 -4.55 21.66 -0.16
CA PRO A 96 -4.02 21.79 1.20
C PRO A 96 -5.10 21.57 2.26
N GLY A 97 -4.90 20.60 3.15
CA GLY A 97 -5.82 20.23 4.21
C GLY A 97 -7.04 19.42 3.78
N GLN A 98 -7.17 19.04 2.52
CA GLN A 98 -8.27 18.23 2.03
C GLN A 98 -7.77 16.98 1.28
N HIS A 99 -7.98 15.83 1.88
CA HIS A 99 -7.70 14.53 1.28
C HIS A 99 -8.98 13.86 0.84
N ARG A 100 -8.88 12.99 -0.16
CA ARG A 100 -9.96 12.16 -0.65
C ARG A 100 -9.53 10.70 -0.64
N PHE A 101 -10.35 9.87 -0.04
CA PHE A 101 -10.14 8.44 0.07
C PHE A 101 -11.07 7.73 -0.90
N GLU A 102 -10.52 7.24 -2.00
CA GLU A 102 -11.29 6.61 -3.06
C GLU A 102 -10.43 5.63 -3.87
N GLU A 103 -11.11 4.78 -4.65
CA GLU A 103 -10.45 3.99 -5.67
C GLU A 103 -9.94 4.91 -6.77
N VAL A 104 -8.70 4.67 -7.21
CA VAL A 104 -8.05 5.47 -8.26
C VAL A 104 -7.35 4.55 -9.25
N ASP A 105 -7.23 5.04 -10.47
CA ASP A 105 -6.46 4.36 -11.50
C ASP A 105 -4.98 4.32 -11.14
N THR A 106 -4.36 3.20 -11.47
CA THR A 106 -2.90 3.06 -11.35
C THR A 106 -2.20 3.59 -12.60
N SER A 107 -0.90 3.91 -12.49
CA SER A 107 -0.09 4.27 -13.65
C SER A 107 -0.10 3.15 -14.71
N ALA A 108 0.21 3.51 -15.96
CA ALA A 108 0.35 2.52 -17.05
C ALA A 108 1.33 1.39 -16.69
N GLU A 109 2.41 1.71 -15.97
CA GLU A 109 3.36 0.71 -15.45
C GLU A 109 2.74 -0.19 -14.38
N GLY A 110 1.86 0.34 -13.54
CA GLY A 110 1.11 -0.43 -12.55
C GLY A 110 0.09 -1.38 -13.18
N CYS A 111 -0.26 -1.16 -14.45
CA CYS A 111 -1.15 -2.03 -15.24
C CYS A 111 -0.40 -3.05 -16.11
N ASP A 112 0.94 -3.02 -16.13
CA ASP A 112 1.78 -3.90 -16.97
C ASP A 112 1.76 -5.34 -16.46
N GLN A 113 0.99 -6.19 -17.14
CA GLN A 113 0.84 -7.60 -16.79
C GLN A 113 2.14 -8.39 -16.92
N ALA A 114 2.98 -8.08 -17.89
CA ALA A 114 4.24 -8.79 -18.08
C ALA A 114 5.20 -8.50 -16.92
N LYS A 115 5.29 -7.24 -16.50
CA LYS A 115 6.06 -6.84 -15.31
C LYS A 115 5.50 -7.47 -14.02
N ALA A 116 4.17 -7.54 -13.88
CA ALA A 116 3.54 -8.16 -12.71
C ALA A 116 3.89 -9.65 -12.59
N THR A 117 3.82 -10.39 -13.70
CA THR A 117 4.18 -11.81 -13.76
C THR A 117 5.67 -12.02 -13.50
N ALA A 118 6.55 -11.23 -14.13
CA ALA A 118 7.99 -11.33 -13.93
C ALA A 118 8.39 -11.02 -12.46
N LEU A 119 7.78 -9.99 -11.87
CA LEU A 119 8.03 -9.64 -10.47
C LEU A 119 7.56 -10.75 -9.51
N TRP A 120 6.44 -11.39 -9.80
CA TRP A 120 5.95 -12.53 -9.02
C TRP A 120 6.93 -13.70 -9.08
N GLN A 121 7.40 -14.05 -10.28
CA GLN A 121 8.37 -15.14 -10.47
C GLN A 121 9.68 -14.87 -9.71
N LEU A 122 10.25 -13.69 -9.91
CA LEU A 122 11.47 -13.29 -9.21
C LEU A 122 11.30 -13.33 -7.68
N SER A 123 10.17 -12.85 -7.16
CA SER A 123 9.88 -12.89 -5.73
C SER A 123 9.78 -14.33 -5.21
N SER A 124 9.17 -15.23 -5.97
CA SER A 124 9.05 -16.65 -5.63
C SER A 124 10.41 -17.34 -5.62
N GLU A 125 11.26 -17.07 -6.60
CA GLU A 125 12.63 -17.60 -6.68
C GLU A 125 13.48 -17.12 -5.50
N LEU A 126 13.42 -15.83 -5.16
CA LEU A 126 14.13 -15.28 -4.02
C LEU A 126 13.68 -15.90 -2.69
N MET A 127 12.36 -16.09 -2.53
CA MET A 127 11.84 -16.76 -1.33
C MET A 127 12.34 -18.20 -1.21
N GLN A 128 12.37 -18.96 -2.31
CA GLN A 128 12.90 -20.32 -2.31
C GLN A 128 14.39 -20.38 -2.01
N ALA A 129 15.15 -19.42 -2.52
CA ALA A 129 16.59 -19.33 -2.26
C ALA A 129 16.92 -19.01 -0.79
N VAL A 130 16.08 -18.19 -0.14
CA VAL A 130 16.30 -17.77 1.26
C VAL A 130 15.73 -18.79 2.26
N LEU A 131 14.68 -19.51 1.88
CA LEU A 131 14.01 -20.52 2.69
C LEU A 131 14.09 -21.90 2.01
N PRO A 132 15.28 -22.54 1.95
CA PRO A 132 15.41 -23.85 1.37
C PRO A 132 14.60 -24.86 2.20
N GLY A 133 13.53 -25.39 1.62
CA GLY A 133 12.55 -26.26 2.29
C GLY A 133 11.17 -25.64 2.47
N ALA A 134 10.98 -24.36 2.21
CA ALA A 134 9.65 -23.80 2.05
C ALA A 134 9.04 -24.38 0.77
N GLN A 135 8.19 -25.34 0.90
CA GLN A 135 7.34 -25.77 -0.22
C GLN A 135 6.51 -24.58 -0.69
N PRO A 136 6.28 -24.42 -1.99
CA PRO A 136 5.29 -23.45 -2.47
C PRO A 136 4.02 -23.71 -1.67
N SER A 137 3.51 -22.65 -1.04
CA SER A 137 2.31 -22.75 -0.21
C SER A 137 1.25 -23.55 -0.95
N PRO A 138 0.68 -24.61 -0.34
CA PRO A 138 -0.39 -25.34 -0.97
C PRO A 138 -1.50 -24.36 -1.34
N PRO A 139 -2.27 -24.64 -2.38
CA PRO A 139 -3.42 -23.79 -2.70
C PRO A 139 -4.23 -23.60 -1.43
N LEU A 140 -4.57 -22.34 -1.12
CA LEU A 140 -5.36 -21.98 0.05
C LEU A 140 -6.66 -22.79 0.02
N GLU A 141 -6.71 -23.84 0.82
CA GLU A 141 -7.95 -24.54 1.12
C GLU A 141 -8.71 -23.65 2.13
N LEU A 142 -9.64 -22.86 1.63
CA LEU A 142 -10.62 -22.10 2.41
C LEU A 142 -12.00 -22.70 2.20
#